data_7eedcda0c23c5d53ae6e90500054af4a
#
_entry.id   7eedcda0c23c5d53ae6e90500054af4a
#
_cell.length_a   1.000
_cell.length_b   1.000
_cell.length_c   1.000
_cell.angle_alpha   90.00
_cell.angle_beta   90.00
_cell.angle_gamma   90.00
#
_symmetry.space_group_name_H-M   'P 1'
#
loop_
_entity.id
_entity.type
_entity.pdbx_description
1 polymer ?
#
loop_
_entity_poly.entity_id
_entity_poly.type
_entity_poly.pdbx_seq_one_letter_code
_entity_poly.pdbx_strand_id
1 'polypeptide(L)'
;MNSTVYTHQQVAPGTYAIFHQHVRMFLIEGNDSAVLFDTGNPGGELAQYIKQLTSKPLTVVLSHAHGDHIGAVPQFPFVYLHPADFPLLPKESLGKYLPLSKDQSFELGGRFLEVLEIPGHTPGSIALLDQKNGLLFVGDTLQVGPIYMFMPTCSFEKFIQSMDLLESRSKDFKDVYACHHDMPVSADLIPVLREGAQNMLAGTLKGEEVHPTPTRTMWVYKHKNVSFYGPPVQ
;
A
#
# COMPACT_ATOMS: atom_id res chain seq x y z
N MET A 1 -16.36 -25.01 -13.11
CA MET A 1 -14.91 -24.86 -12.87
C MET A 1 -14.74 -23.49 -12.23
N ASN A 2 -14.44 -23.45 -10.93
CA ASN A 2 -14.17 -22.19 -10.26
C ASN A 2 -12.83 -21.66 -10.81
N SER A 3 -12.87 -20.67 -11.70
CA SER A 3 -11.68 -19.90 -12.01
C SER A 3 -11.17 -19.33 -10.69
N THR A 4 -9.96 -19.68 -10.28
CA THR A 4 -9.33 -19.11 -9.10
C THR A 4 -9.23 -17.60 -9.30
N VAL A 5 -10.02 -16.87 -8.54
CA VAL A 5 -10.05 -15.38 -8.56
C VAL A 5 -8.70 -14.82 -8.13
N TYR A 6 -7.96 -15.60 -7.31
CA TYR A 6 -6.64 -15.26 -6.80
C TYR A 6 -5.55 -16.14 -7.40
N THR A 7 -4.39 -15.55 -7.64
CA THR A 7 -3.13 -16.25 -7.91
C THR A 7 -2.07 -15.75 -6.94
N HIS A 8 -0.97 -16.49 -6.78
CA HIS A 8 0.12 -16.03 -5.92
C HIS A 8 1.49 -16.35 -6.53
N GLN A 9 2.49 -15.62 -6.07
CA GLN A 9 3.89 -15.83 -6.37
C GLN A 9 4.71 -15.66 -5.10
N GLN A 10 5.62 -16.59 -4.82
CA GLN A 10 6.60 -16.37 -3.76
C GLN A 10 7.64 -15.35 -4.24
N VAL A 11 7.78 -14.24 -3.52
CA VAL A 11 8.67 -13.13 -3.87
C VAL A 11 9.94 -13.10 -3.01
N ALA A 12 9.86 -13.71 -1.82
CA ALA A 12 10.99 -13.94 -0.92
C ALA A 12 10.66 -15.14 -0.01
N PRO A 13 11.63 -15.70 0.73
CA PRO A 13 11.34 -16.77 1.70
C PRO A 13 10.22 -16.37 2.66
N GLY A 14 9.16 -17.22 2.75
CA GLY A 14 7.98 -16.94 3.57
C GLY A 14 7.21 -15.65 3.19
N THR A 15 7.31 -15.21 1.95
CA THR A 15 6.63 -13.99 1.48
C THR A 15 5.99 -14.25 0.13
N TYR A 16 4.68 -14.04 0.05
CA TYR A 16 3.88 -14.28 -1.14
C TYR A 16 3.14 -13.02 -1.56
N ALA A 17 3.31 -12.61 -2.82
CA ALA A 17 2.42 -11.64 -3.46
C ALA A 17 1.17 -12.40 -3.95
N ILE A 18 0.00 -11.93 -3.57
CA ILE A 18 -1.31 -12.49 -3.94
C ILE A 18 -1.99 -11.49 -4.87
N PHE A 19 -2.35 -11.93 -6.05
CA PHE A 19 -2.91 -11.08 -7.09
C PHE A 19 -4.43 -11.22 -7.15
N HIS A 20 -5.11 -10.08 -7.21
CA HIS A 20 -6.54 -10.00 -7.44
C HIS A 20 -6.86 -8.80 -8.34
N GLN A 21 -7.20 -9.06 -9.60
CA GLN A 21 -7.41 -8.02 -10.60
C GLN A 21 -6.16 -7.13 -10.78
N HIS A 22 -6.23 -5.84 -10.40
CA HIS A 22 -5.15 -4.88 -10.57
C HIS A 22 -4.38 -4.56 -9.27
N VAL A 23 -4.70 -5.26 -8.18
CA VAL A 23 -4.09 -5.04 -6.86
C VAL A 23 -3.44 -6.31 -6.34
N ARG A 24 -2.44 -6.14 -5.52
CA ARG A 24 -1.74 -7.20 -4.78
C ARG A 24 -1.89 -7.01 -3.29
N MET A 25 -1.98 -8.12 -2.61
CA MET A 25 -1.83 -8.26 -1.17
C MET A 25 -0.54 -9.04 -0.90
N PHE A 26 0.00 -8.95 0.31
CA PHE A 26 1.19 -9.70 0.67
C PHE A 26 0.94 -10.56 1.92
N LEU A 27 1.15 -11.88 1.78
CA LEU A 27 1.20 -12.80 2.92
C LEU A 27 2.66 -12.94 3.36
N ILE A 28 2.93 -12.58 4.62
CA ILE A 28 4.27 -12.52 5.21
C ILE A 28 4.30 -13.47 6.41
N GLU A 29 5.05 -14.56 6.31
CA GLU A 29 5.12 -15.58 7.33
C GLU A 29 6.42 -15.50 8.15
N GLY A 30 6.29 -15.59 9.47
CA GLY A 30 7.37 -15.98 10.39
C GLY A 30 7.26 -17.44 10.80
N ASN A 31 7.95 -17.84 11.86
CA ASN A 31 7.86 -19.22 12.34
C ASN A 31 6.52 -19.52 13.04
N ASP A 32 5.96 -18.56 13.79
CA ASP A 32 4.84 -18.77 14.70
C ASP A 32 3.52 -18.19 14.19
N SER A 33 3.57 -17.14 13.38
CA SER A 33 2.41 -16.43 12.87
C SER A 33 2.67 -15.80 11.50
N ALA A 34 1.63 -15.21 10.91
CA ALA A 34 1.69 -14.54 9.63
C ALA A 34 0.94 -13.21 9.66
N VAL A 35 1.36 -12.27 8.81
CA VAL A 35 0.63 -11.04 8.48
C VAL A 35 0.12 -11.12 7.05
N LEU A 36 -1.15 -10.76 6.84
CA LEU A 36 -1.68 -10.40 5.54
C LEU A 36 -1.71 -8.87 5.45
N PHE A 37 -0.97 -8.31 4.52
CA PHE A 37 -0.93 -6.88 4.25
C PHE A 37 -1.87 -6.58 3.09
N ASP A 38 -2.96 -5.86 3.37
CA ASP A 38 -4.14 -5.59 2.54
C ASP A 38 -5.04 -6.80 2.26
N THR A 39 -6.27 -6.50 1.79
CA THR A 39 -7.30 -7.51 1.50
C THR A 39 -7.83 -7.45 0.07
N GLY A 40 -7.27 -6.59 -0.78
CA GLY A 40 -7.62 -6.51 -2.19
C GLY A 40 -9.01 -5.94 -2.47
N ASN A 41 -9.48 -6.11 -3.69
CA ASN A 41 -10.81 -5.73 -4.13
C ASN A 41 -11.91 -6.57 -3.46
N PRO A 42 -13.16 -6.09 -3.43
CA PRO A 42 -14.28 -6.92 -3.05
C PRO A 42 -14.48 -8.07 -4.05
N GLY A 43 -15.03 -9.17 -3.56
CA GLY A 43 -15.30 -10.39 -4.33
C GLY A 43 -14.27 -11.50 -4.08
N GLY A 44 -14.67 -12.73 -4.39
CA GLY A 44 -13.87 -13.93 -4.09
C GLY A 44 -13.84 -14.28 -2.59
N GLU A 45 -13.16 -15.37 -2.30
CA GLU A 45 -13.06 -15.95 -0.94
C GLU A 45 -11.61 -15.86 -0.44
N LEU A 46 -11.13 -14.61 -0.18
CA LEU A 46 -9.74 -14.37 0.20
C LEU A 46 -9.35 -15.14 1.47
N ALA A 47 -10.18 -15.10 2.50
CA ALA A 47 -9.87 -15.81 3.76
C ALA A 47 -9.72 -17.32 3.55
N GLN A 48 -10.52 -17.92 2.67
CA GLN A 48 -10.38 -19.34 2.31
C GLN A 48 -9.11 -19.59 1.48
N TYR A 49 -8.78 -18.67 0.58
CA TYR A 49 -7.55 -18.77 -0.22
C TYR A 49 -6.30 -18.69 0.66
N ILE A 50 -6.24 -17.75 1.60
CA ILE A 50 -5.12 -17.63 2.56
C ILE A 50 -4.94 -18.91 3.38
N LYS A 51 -6.02 -19.57 3.81
CA LYS A 51 -5.95 -20.86 4.56
C LYS A 51 -5.33 -22.00 3.74
N GLN A 52 -5.26 -21.90 2.42
CA GLN A 52 -4.56 -22.88 1.57
C GLN A 52 -3.05 -22.61 1.53
N LEU A 53 -2.62 -21.36 1.80
CA LEU A 53 -1.22 -20.94 1.77
C LEU A 53 -0.56 -21.07 3.14
N THR A 54 -1.33 -20.82 4.22
CA THR A 54 -0.80 -20.89 5.60
C THR A 54 -1.83 -21.43 6.57
N SER A 55 -1.37 -22.22 7.55
CA SER A 55 -2.16 -22.66 8.72
C SER A 55 -1.85 -21.87 9.98
N LYS A 56 -0.93 -20.87 9.90
CA LYS A 56 -0.49 -20.08 11.05
C LYS A 56 -1.56 -19.08 11.50
N PRO A 57 -1.56 -18.68 12.77
CA PRO A 57 -2.34 -17.54 13.25
C PRO A 57 -2.09 -16.31 12.35
N LEU A 58 -3.17 -15.69 11.87
CA LEU A 58 -3.12 -14.61 10.89
C LEU A 58 -3.53 -13.29 11.52
N THR A 59 -2.71 -12.28 11.36
CA THR A 59 -3.03 -10.87 11.59
C THR A 59 -3.22 -10.17 10.25
N VAL A 60 -4.29 -9.38 10.10
CA VAL A 60 -4.52 -8.57 8.89
C VAL A 60 -4.20 -7.13 9.19
N VAL A 61 -3.35 -6.53 8.35
CA VAL A 61 -2.89 -5.14 8.46
C VAL A 61 -3.15 -4.46 7.13
N LEU A 62 -3.77 -3.30 7.17
CA LEU A 62 -4.10 -2.54 5.97
C LEU A 62 -3.10 -1.41 5.76
N SER A 63 -2.62 -1.24 4.53
CA SER A 63 -1.75 -0.15 4.15
C SER A 63 -2.48 1.20 4.24
N HIS A 64 -3.75 1.24 3.84
CA HIS A 64 -4.63 2.41 3.86
C HIS A 64 -6.09 2.01 3.57
N ALA A 65 -7.03 2.96 3.58
CA ALA A 65 -8.47 2.70 3.53
C ALA A 65 -9.11 2.82 2.14
N HIS A 66 -8.39 2.70 1.03
CA HIS A 66 -9.02 2.66 -0.30
C HIS A 66 -9.70 1.31 -0.57
N GLY A 67 -10.76 1.34 -1.38
CA GLY A 67 -11.68 0.21 -1.57
C GLY A 67 -11.03 -1.07 -2.11
N ASP A 68 -9.97 -0.94 -2.90
CA ASP A 68 -9.19 -2.04 -3.45
C ASP A 68 -8.12 -2.60 -2.50
N HIS A 69 -7.99 -2.04 -1.30
CA HIS A 69 -7.17 -2.57 -0.19
C HIS A 69 -8.00 -3.15 0.95
N ILE A 70 -9.25 -2.70 1.09
CA ILE A 70 -10.15 -3.11 2.18
C ILE A 70 -11.29 -4.03 1.74
N GLY A 71 -11.34 -4.42 0.46
CA GLY A 71 -12.52 -5.06 -0.14
C GLY A 71 -12.94 -6.39 0.48
N ALA A 72 -12.00 -7.20 0.97
CA ALA A 72 -12.33 -8.46 1.65
C ALA A 72 -12.27 -8.38 3.19
N VAL A 73 -12.19 -7.19 3.80
CA VAL A 73 -12.27 -6.99 5.26
C VAL A 73 -13.45 -7.71 5.91
N PRO A 74 -14.67 -7.79 5.31
CA PRO A 74 -15.80 -8.53 5.89
C PRO A 74 -15.53 -10.00 6.17
N GLN A 75 -14.52 -10.62 5.52
CA GLN A 75 -14.17 -12.04 5.68
C GLN A 75 -13.28 -12.30 6.90
N PHE A 76 -12.76 -11.23 7.53
CA PHE A 76 -11.88 -11.32 8.70
C PHE A 76 -12.58 -10.82 9.96
N PRO A 77 -12.28 -11.37 11.14
CA PRO A 77 -12.91 -10.90 12.38
C PRO A 77 -12.49 -9.47 12.72
N PHE A 78 -11.20 -9.16 12.62
CA PHE A 78 -10.61 -7.86 12.88
C PHE A 78 -9.44 -7.61 11.92
N VAL A 79 -9.19 -6.32 11.64
CA VAL A 79 -8.07 -5.85 10.82
C VAL A 79 -7.46 -4.60 11.47
N TYR A 80 -6.16 -4.44 11.36
CA TYR A 80 -5.47 -3.23 11.80
C TYR A 80 -5.46 -2.18 10.70
N LEU A 81 -5.76 -0.93 11.06
CA LEU A 81 -5.71 0.23 10.17
C LEU A 81 -5.24 1.45 10.97
N HIS A 82 -4.48 2.33 10.33
CA HIS A 82 -4.07 3.59 10.96
C HIS A 82 -5.28 4.48 11.24
N PRO A 83 -5.43 5.04 12.47
CA PRO A 83 -6.62 5.80 12.88
C PRO A 83 -6.94 7.02 12.00
N ALA A 84 -5.93 7.63 11.37
CA ALA A 84 -6.13 8.77 10.47
C ALA A 84 -6.97 8.44 9.22
N ASP A 85 -7.09 7.15 8.88
CA ASP A 85 -7.92 6.69 7.76
C ASP A 85 -9.33 6.25 8.18
N PHE A 86 -9.65 6.18 9.47
CA PHE A 86 -11.01 5.87 9.94
C PHE A 86 -12.10 6.78 9.35
N PRO A 87 -11.87 8.09 9.16
CA PRO A 87 -12.85 8.95 8.50
C PRO A 87 -13.18 8.59 7.03
N LEU A 88 -12.34 7.79 6.37
CA LEU A 88 -12.54 7.33 5.00
C LEU A 88 -13.48 6.10 4.93
N LEU A 89 -13.72 5.45 6.06
CA LEU A 89 -14.50 4.22 6.13
C LEU A 89 -16.01 4.49 6.22
N PRO A 90 -16.86 3.57 5.71
CA PRO A 90 -18.27 3.56 6.05
C PRO A 90 -18.46 3.41 7.57
N LYS A 91 -19.31 4.24 8.17
CA LYS A 91 -19.51 4.27 9.64
C LYS A 91 -19.94 2.91 10.22
N GLU A 92 -20.74 2.15 9.47
CA GLU A 92 -21.23 0.83 9.85
C GLU A 92 -20.15 -0.26 9.90
N SER A 93 -19.00 -0.03 9.28
CA SER A 93 -17.88 -1.00 9.24
C SER A 93 -16.86 -0.83 10.35
N LEU A 94 -16.91 0.26 11.11
CA LEU A 94 -15.85 0.65 12.08
C LEU A 94 -15.56 -0.40 13.15
N GLY A 95 -16.55 -1.20 13.55
CA GLY A 95 -16.38 -2.24 14.58
C GLY A 95 -15.40 -3.37 14.24
N LYS A 96 -14.94 -3.46 13.00
CA LYS A 96 -13.94 -4.43 12.54
C LYS A 96 -12.51 -3.91 12.56
N TYR A 97 -12.32 -2.60 12.66
CA TYR A 97 -11.01 -1.97 12.55
C TYR A 97 -10.41 -1.70 13.93
N LEU A 98 -9.23 -2.27 14.15
CA LEU A 98 -8.39 -2.02 15.32
C LEU A 98 -7.40 -0.91 14.96
N PRO A 99 -7.23 0.09 15.86
CA PRO A 99 -6.28 1.15 15.59
C PRO A 99 -4.84 0.63 15.63
N LEU A 100 -4.05 0.95 14.61
CA LEU A 100 -2.60 0.84 14.69
C LEU A 100 -2.08 1.89 15.67
N SER A 101 -1.31 1.43 16.65
CA SER A 101 -0.62 2.33 17.58
C SER A 101 0.65 2.88 16.93
N LYS A 102 1.05 4.07 17.32
CA LYS A 102 2.38 4.61 16.99
C LYS A 102 3.46 3.62 17.46
N ASP A 103 4.47 3.43 16.65
CA ASP A 103 5.58 2.51 16.90
C ASP A 103 5.17 1.02 17.03
N GLN A 104 3.97 0.66 16.52
CA GLN A 104 3.53 -0.73 16.51
C GLN A 104 4.43 -1.57 15.61
N SER A 105 4.57 -2.84 15.99
CA SER A 105 5.31 -3.83 15.25
C SER A 105 4.66 -5.21 15.38
N PHE A 106 5.02 -6.12 14.49
CA PHE A 106 4.50 -7.48 14.49
C PHE A 106 5.66 -8.47 14.55
N GLU A 107 5.78 -9.20 15.66
CA GLU A 107 6.73 -10.30 15.82
C GLU A 107 6.06 -11.61 15.39
N LEU A 108 6.64 -12.27 14.39
CA LEU A 108 6.05 -13.45 13.75
C LEU A 108 6.80 -14.76 14.05
N GLY A 109 7.62 -14.78 15.09
CA GLY A 109 8.52 -15.90 15.39
C GLY A 109 9.81 -15.80 14.59
N GLY A 110 10.72 -14.93 15.04
CA GLY A 110 12.02 -14.66 14.41
C GLY A 110 11.99 -13.81 13.15
N ARG A 111 10.84 -13.22 12.84
CA ARG A 111 10.61 -12.24 11.79
C ARG A 111 9.83 -11.07 12.37
N PHE A 112 10.38 -9.87 12.24
CA PHE A 112 9.84 -8.65 12.82
C PHE A 112 9.46 -7.66 11.73
N LEU A 113 8.23 -7.19 11.78
CA LEU A 113 7.72 -6.17 10.86
C LEU A 113 7.48 -4.87 11.62
N GLU A 114 8.22 -3.83 11.26
CA GLU A 114 8.08 -2.48 11.79
C GLU A 114 7.03 -1.72 10.97
N VAL A 115 6.13 -1.01 11.63
CA VAL A 115 5.18 -0.11 10.96
C VAL A 115 5.84 1.25 10.79
N LEU A 116 5.91 1.74 9.55
CA LEU A 116 6.34 3.10 9.22
C LEU A 116 5.12 3.90 8.76
N GLU A 117 4.87 5.03 9.40
CA GLU A 117 3.84 5.97 8.95
C GLU A 117 4.36 6.74 7.73
N ILE A 118 3.69 6.58 6.58
CA ILE A 118 4.06 7.20 5.31
C ILE A 118 2.86 7.95 4.69
N PRO A 119 2.26 8.92 5.43
CA PRO A 119 1.09 9.65 4.96
C PRO A 119 1.38 10.44 3.68
N GLY A 120 0.31 10.74 2.94
CA GLY A 120 0.37 11.54 1.71
C GLY A 120 -0.64 11.07 0.68
N HIS A 121 -0.58 9.81 0.27
CA HIS A 121 -1.60 9.18 -0.56
C HIS A 121 -2.95 9.09 0.19
N THR A 122 -2.92 8.64 1.44
CA THR A 122 -3.97 8.88 2.43
C THR A 122 -3.36 9.44 3.72
N PRO A 123 -4.16 10.02 4.63
CA PRO A 123 -3.67 10.48 5.93
C PRO A 123 -3.08 9.37 6.81
N GLY A 124 -3.57 8.14 6.66
CA GLY A 124 -3.18 6.97 7.43
C GLY A 124 -2.37 5.95 6.65
N SER A 125 -1.78 6.30 5.51
CA SER A 125 -0.92 5.38 4.76
C SER A 125 0.26 4.91 5.60
N ILE A 126 0.51 3.60 5.58
CA ILE A 126 1.64 2.96 6.27
C ILE A 126 2.45 2.07 5.33
N ALA A 127 3.69 1.79 5.72
CA ALA A 127 4.50 0.70 5.20
C ALA A 127 4.81 -0.33 6.29
N LEU A 128 5.11 -1.56 5.87
CA LEU A 128 5.70 -2.59 6.74
C LEU A 128 7.15 -2.82 6.31
N LEU A 129 8.08 -2.64 7.23
CA LEU A 129 9.50 -2.88 7.04
C LEU A 129 9.93 -4.19 7.70
N ASP A 130 10.43 -5.12 6.91
CA ASP A 130 11.13 -6.33 7.33
C ASP A 130 12.64 -6.10 7.15
N GLN A 131 13.24 -5.41 8.09
CA GLN A 131 14.65 -5.00 8.00
C GLN A 131 15.59 -6.20 7.90
N LYS A 132 15.32 -7.29 8.61
CA LYS A 132 16.16 -8.50 8.60
C LYS A 132 16.27 -9.11 7.21
N ASN A 133 15.21 -9.08 6.42
CA ASN A 133 15.16 -9.64 5.07
C ASN A 133 15.33 -8.56 3.98
N GLY A 134 15.41 -7.28 4.36
CA GLY A 134 15.56 -6.16 3.45
C GLY A 134 14.33 -5.90 2.58
N LEU A 135 13.11 -6.14 3.09
CA LEU A 135 11.86 -6.00 2.36
C LEU A 135 11.04 -4.84 2.92
N LEU A 136 10.49 -4.02 2.04
CA LEU A 136 9.58 -2.92 2.38
C LEU A 136 8.28 -3.04 1.58
N PHE A 137 7.14 -3.08 2.27
CA PHE A 137 5.80 -3.14 1.66
C PHE A 137 5.13 -1.78 1.85
N VAL A 138 4.73 -1.10 0.77
CA VAL A 138 4.44 0.35 0.78
C VAL A 138 3.01 0.73 0.36
N GLY A 139 2.12 -0.24 0.14
CA GLY A 139 0.79 0.07 -0.41
C GLY A 139 0.92 0.80 -1.74
N ASP A 140 0.32 2.00 -1.82
CA ASP A 140 0.28 2.84 -3.02
C ASP A 140 1.20 4.07 -2.95
N THR A 141 2.02 4.16 -1.90
CA THR A 141 2.85 5.35 -1.69
C THR A 141 4.08 5.41 -2.60
N LEU A 142 4.66 4.24 -2.98
CA LEU A 142 5.84 4.19 -3.84
C LEU A 142 5.65 3.10 -4.89
N GLN A 143 5.47 3.50 -6.15
CA GLN A 143 5.24 2.59 -7.28
C GLN A 143 5.76 3.18 -8.60
N VAL A 144 5.91 2.35 -9.62
CA VAL A 144 6.37 2.74 -10.96
C VAL A 144 5.31 3.52 -11.74
N GLY A 145 4.02 3.24 -11.50
CA GLY A 145 2.90 3.93 -12.14
C GLY A 145 2.56 5.27 -11.49
N PRO A 146 1.51 5.94 -11.96
CA PRO A 146 1.09 7.19 -11.36
C PRO A 146 0.71 7.03 -9.90
N ILE A 147 1.23 7.92 -9.04
CA ILE A 147 0.76 8.04 -7.66
C ILE A 147 -0.57 8.80 -7.66
N TYR A 148 -1.59 8.23 -7.04
CA TYR A 148 -2.94 8.81 -6.99
C TYR A 148 -3.01 9.89 -5.91
N MET A 149 -2.95 11.18 -6.31
CA MET A 149 -2.90 12.34 -5.42
C MET A 149 -4.01 13.36 -5.71
N PHE A 150 -5.17 12.91 -6.21
CA PHE A 150 -6.29 13.78 -6.58
C PHE A 150 -7.44 13.81 -5.56
N MET A 151 -7.41 12.94 -4.55
CA MET A 151 -8.43 12.93 -3.50
C MET A 151 -8.23 14.12 -2.55
N PRO A 152 -9.31 14.71 -1.99
CA PRO A 152 -9.18 15.84 -1.06
C PRO A 152 -8.35 15.55 0.21
N THR A 153 -8.17 14.29 0.53
CA THR A 153 -7.40 13.82 1.69
C THR A 153 -5.93 13.59 1.39
N CYS A 154 -5.51 13.65 0.11
CA CYS A 154 -4.11 13.57 -0.27
C CYS A 154 -3.35 14.84 0.13
N SER A 155 -2.06 14.71 0.46
CA SER A 155 -1.18 15.84 0.76
C SER A 155 0.20 15.60 0.19
N PHE A 156 0.63 16.48 -0.70
CA PHE A 156 1.99 16.45 -1.25
C PHE A 156 3.03 16.79 -0.19
N GLU A 157 2.71 17.68 0.78
CA GLU A 157 3.61 18.01 1.89
C GLU A 157 3.90 16.77 2.75
N LYS A 158 2.85 16.00 3.08
CA LYS A 158 3.00 14.76 3.84
C LYS A 158 3.72 13.68 3.02
N PHE A 159 3.41 13.59 1.74
CA PHE A 159 4.08 12.67 0.83
C PHE A 159 5.60 12.94 0.75
N ILE A 160 6.02 14.22 0.67
CA ILE A 160 7.44 14.61 0.70
C ILE A 160 8.10 14.16 2.02
N GLN A 161 7.45 14.42 3.18
CA GLN A 161 7.95 13.97 4.47
C GLN A 161 8.10 12.45 4.54
N SER A 162 7.16 11.71 3.93
CA SER A 162 7.22 10.25 3.83
C SER A 162 8.38 9.79 2.95
N MET A 163 8.65 10.48 1.84
CA MET A 163 9.83 10.18 1.01
C MET A 163 11.13 10.50 1.75
N ASP A 164 11.21 11.58 2.54
CA ASP A 164 12.38 11.89 3.38
C ASP A 164 12.60 10.79 4.43
N LEU A 165 11.54 10.30 5.07
CA LEU A 165 11.62 9.17 6.01
C LEU A 165 12.16 7.92 5.31
N LEU A 166 11.57 7.51 4.19
CA LEU A 166 11.99 6.31 3.45
C LEU A 166 13.43 6.42 2.96
N GLU A 167 13.86 7.60 2.49
CA GLU A 167 15.25 7.83 2.09
C GLU A 167 16.22 7.69 3.27
N SER A 168 15.87 8.20 4.43
CA SER A 168 16.67 8.06 5.66
C SER A 168 16.84 6.61 6.12
N ARG A 169 15.86 5.75 5.77
CA ARG A 169 15.82 4.31 6.08
C ARG A 169 16.28 3.43 4.91
N SER A 170 16.80 4.01 3.82
CA SER A 170 17.15 3.28 2.58
C SER A 170 18.19 2.17 2.74
N LYS A 171 18.94 2.17 3.83
CA LYS A 171 19.90 1.09 4.19
C LYS A 171 19.24 -0.14 4.84
N ASP A 172 17.98 0.01 5.28
CA ASP A 172 17.24 -1.01 6.02
C ASP A 172 16.46 -1.95 5.09
N PHE A 173 16.34 -1.62 3.81
CA PHE A 173 15.65 -2.41 2.80
C PHE A 173 16.37 -2.37 1.45
N LYS A 174 16.13 -3.42 0.66
CA LYS A 174 16.67 -3.57 -0.70
C LYS A 174 15.54 -3.64 -1.73
N ASP A 175 14.52 -4.44 -1.42
CA ASP A 175 13.40 -4.68 -2.33
C ASP A 175 12.13 -4.00 -1.78
N VAL A 176 11.49 -3.19 -2.63
CA VAL A 176 10.25 -2.49 -2.30
C VAL A 176 9.08 -3.12 -3.05
N TYR A 177 8.02 -3.45 -2.33
CA TYR A 177 6.83 -4.12 -2.87
C TYR A 177 5.62 -3.20 -2.78
N ALA A 178 5.18 -2.73 -3.94
CA ALA A 178 3.97 -1.94 -4.11
C ALA A 178 2.75 -2.81 -4.38
N CYS A 179 1.56 -2.32 -4.09
CA CYS A 179 0.31 -3.04 -4.35
C CYS A 179 -0.13 -2.99 -5.82
N HIS A 180 0.38 -2.03 -6.60
CA HIS A 180 0.09 -1.89 -8.03
C HIS A 180 1.35 -1.89 -8.89
N HIS A 181 1.17 -1.97 -10.22
CA HIS A 181 2.21 -1.90 -11.25
C HIS A 181 3.31 -2.96 -11.07
N ASP A 182 4.55 -2.65 -11.45
CA ASP A 182 5.67 -3.59 -11.36
C ASP A 182 6.19 -3.74 -9.93
N MET A 183 6.78 -4.87 -9.62
CA MET A 183 7.46 -5.18 -8.36
C MET A 183 8.62 -6.16 -8.60
N PRO A 184 9.73 -6.09 -7.82
CA PRO A 184 10.02 -5.06 -6.83
C PRO A 184 10.28 -3.70 -7.49
N VAL A 185 10.05 -2.62 -6.74
CA VAL A 185 10.36 -1.24 -7.15
C VAL A 185 11.74 -0.87 -6.64
N SER A 186 12.53 -0.12 -7.44
CA SER A 186 13.83 0.40 -6.99
C SER A 186 13.65 1.52 -5.97
N ALA A 187 14.43 1.48 -4.90
CA ALA A 187 14.53 2.57 -3.93
C ALA A 187 15.03 3.89 -4.56
N ASP A 188 15.69 3.83 -5.73
CA ASP A 188 16.12 5.02 -6.48
C ASP A 188 14.96 5.91 -6.93
N LEU A 189 13.72 5.40 -6.90
CA LEU A 189 12.53 6.22 -7.17
C LEU A 189 12.20 7.18 -6.02
N ILE A 190 12.63 6.93 -4.79
CA ILE A 190 12.31 7.76 -3.63
C ILE A 190 12.70 9.23 -3.84
N PRO A 191 13.96 9.58 -4.16
CA PRO A 191 14.34 10.97 -4.41
C PRO A 191 13.63 11.57 -5.64
N VAL A 192 13.32 10.77 -6.66
CA VAL A 192 12.61 11.23 -7.86
C VAL A 192 11.15 11.55 -7.57
N LEU A 193 10.47 10.70 -6.79
CA LEU A 193 9.09 10.95 -6.34
C LEU A 193 9.02 12.18 -5.43
N ARG A 194 10.00 12.35 -4.52
CA ARG A 194 10.09 13.53 -3.67
C ARG A 194 10.19 14.81 -4.49
N GLU A 195 11.13 14.86 -5.45
CA GLU A 195 11.31 16.02 -6.33
C GLU A 195 10.06 16.28 -7.19
N GLY A 196 9.44 15.24 -7.72
CA GLY A 196 8.17 15.35 -8.44
C GLY A 196 7.06 15.94 -7.59
N ALA A 197 6.91 15.48 -6.34
CA ALA A 197 5.93 16.03 -5.40
C ALA A 197 6.22 17.50 -5.02
N GLN A 198 7.48 17.89 -4.88
CA GLN A 198 7.88 19.29 -4.68
C GLN A 198 7.49 20.16 -5.89
N ASN A 199 7.69 19.65 -7.09
CA ASN A 199 7.31 20.34 -8.34
C ASN A 199 5.78 20.43 -8.49
N MET A 200 5.01 19.44 -8.00
CA MET A 200 3.54 19.53 -7.90
C MET A 200 3.11 20.68 -7.00
N LEU A 201 3.68 20.80 -5.80
CA LEU A 201 3.40 21.90 -4.87
C LEU A 201 3.78 23.26 -5.43
N ALA A 202 4.91 23.34 -6.15
CA ALA A 202 5.38 24.56 -6.78
C ALA A 202 4.56 24.95 -8.04
N GLY A 203 3.67 24.08 -8.53
CA GLY A 203 2.89 24.30 -9.74
C GLY A 203 3.75 24.36 -11.01
N THR A 204 4.93 23.73 -11.00
CA THR A 204 5.88 23.77 -12.15
C THR A 204 5.66 22.63 -13.13
N LEU A 205 4.91 21.59 -12.77
CA LEU A 205 4.58 20.50 -13.68
C LEU A 205 3.33 20.84 -14.50
N LYS A 206 3.42 20.53 -15.80
CA LYS A 206 2.28 20.66 -16.69
C LYS A 206 1.42 19.39 -16.63
N GLY A 207 0.14 19.54 -16.30
CA GLY A 207 -0.85 18.46 -16.34
C GLY A 207 -1.33 18.17 -17.75
N GLU A 208 -1.47 16.89 -18.07
CA GLU A 208 -2.11 16.38 -19.28
C GLU A 208 -3.43 15.73 -18.88
N GLU A 209 -4.53 16.13 -19.54
CA GLU A 209 -5.83 15.49 -19.34
C GLU A 209 -5.83 14.08 -19.93
N VAL A 210 -6.29 13.10 -19.14
CA VAL A 210 -6.39 11.71 -19.55
C VAL A 210 -7.76 11.14 -19.18
N HIS A 211 -8.22 10.18 -19.96
CA HIS A 211 -9.50 9.49 -19.75
C HIS A 211 -9.27 8.00 -19.50
N PRO A 212 -8.92 7.58 -18.27
CA PRO A 212 -8.68 6.17 -17.95
C PRO A 212 -9.90 5.28 -18.21
N THR A 213 -11.10 5.88 -18.12
CA THR A 213 -12.36 5.26 -18.55
C THR A 213 -13.21 6.32 -19.27
N PRO A 214 -14.23 5.93 -20.08
CA PRO A 214 -15.09 6.88 -20.78
C PRO A 214 -15.80 7.90 -19.89
N THR A 215 -15.96 7.59 -18.60
CA THR A 215 -16.68 8.44 -17.64
C THR A 215 -15.77 9.13 -16.62
N ARG A 216 -14.44 8.91 -16.68
CA ARG A 216 -13.50 9.44 -15.70
C ARG A 216 -12.44 10.28 -16.38
N THR A 217 -12.42 11.56 -16.07
CA THR A 217 -11.36 12.50 -16.45
C THR A 217 -10.39 12.64 -15.29
N MET A 218 -9.10 12.57 -15.59
CA MET A 218 -8.00 12.74 -14.63
C MET A 218 -6.91 13.60 -15.26
N TRP A 219 -6.05 14.15 -14.43
CA TRP A 219 -4.89 14.92 -14.87
C TRP A 219 -3.62 14.19 -14.44
N VAL A 220 -2.74 13.88 -15.39
CA VAL A 220 -1.44 13.25 -15.14
C VAL A 220 -0.34 14.29 -15.24
N TYR A 221 0.51 14.30 -14.24
CA TYR A 221 1.70 15.16 -14.15
C TYR A 221 2.93 14.28 -14.17
N LYS A 222 3.77 14.46 -15.18
CA LYS A 222 4.97 13.66 -15.40
C LYS A 222 6.20 14.37 -14.86
N HIS A 223 7.04 13.66 -14.13
CA HIS A 223 8.34 14.11 -13.68
C HIS A 223 9.38 13.00 -13.88
N LYS A 224 10.33 13.19 -14.80
CA LYS A 224 11.31 12.14 -15.18
C LYS A 224 10.58 10.82 -15.50
N ASN A 225 10.87 9.76 -14.74
CA ASN A 225 10.29 8.43 -14.90
C ASN A 225 9.13 8.12 -13.92
N VAL A 226 8.62 9.14 -13.23
CA VAL A 226 7.46 9.01 -12.32
C VAL A 226 6.32 9.92 -12.77
N SER A 227 5.12 9.68 -12.24
CA SER A 227 3.98 10.53 -12.51
C SER A 227 3.00 10.55 -11.33
N PHE A 228 2.13 11.56 -11.34
CA PHE A 228 1.08 11.74 -10.34
C PHE A 228 -0.25 11.98 -11.05
N TYR A 229 -1.32 11.34 -10.56
CA TYR A 229 -2.65 11.83 -10.82
C TYR A 229 -2.97 12.91 -9.79
N GLY A 230 -3.22 14.12 -10.27
CA GLY A 230 -3.51 15.29 -9.43
C GLY A 230 -4.85 15.94 -9.79
N PRO A 231 -5.25 17.00 -9.06
CA PRO A 231 -6.37 17.83 -9.45
C PRO A 231 -6.06 18.55 -10.77
N PRO A 232 -7.09 19.02 -11.52
CA PRO A 232 -6.87 19.85 -12.70
C PRO A 232 -6.06 21.10 -12.33
N VAL A 233 -5.20 21.55 -13.23
CA VAL A 233 -4.50 22.84 -13.09
C VAL A 233 -5.54 23.94 -13.11
N GLN A 234 -5.55 24.81 -12.10
CA GLN A 234 -6.33 26.04 -12.10
C GLN A 234 -5.65 27.10 -12.95
#